data_115487e85fa4711aa864eda560467f76
#
_entry.id   115487e85fa4711aa864eda560467f76
#
_cell.length_a   1.000
_cell.length_b   1.000
_cell.length_c   1.000
_cell.angle_alpha   90.00
_cell.angle_beta   90.00
_cell.angle_gamma   90.00
#
_symmetry.space_group_name_H-M   'P 1'
#
loop_
_entity.id
_entity.type
_entity.pdbx_description
1 polymer ?
#
loop_
_entity_poly.entity_id
_entity_poly.type
_entity_poly.pdbx_seq_one_letter_code
_entity_poly.pdbx_strand_id
1 'polypeptide(L)'
;MKKLLDMAEQLSERYLISEVMELPEQAEDQVYYQLLKMAGKSMLEQIGEVERERLEYKEYIEQWIHEIKTPITAMKLLCENHRTDWTKELLLELEKTNRFTEQALYYARSEHTEKDYSVREMALSQVVHQAIADNKYLLLQSGMRLEVEEMQGTVYSDEKWVRFILNQLIANAVKYRTEQPVLRISTHKRQDQVVLVVEDNGIGIAASDLPRIFEKGFTGQNGRLIQQSTGIGLYLCKRLCEKLGIGITAESSEHGTAISLSFHINCLIHEVQS
;
A
#
# COMPACT_ATOMS: atom_id res chain seq x y z
N MET A 1 -11.50 -40.09 -18.40
CA MET A 1 -11.56 -39.50 -17.04
C MET A 1 -10.20 -39.06 -16.50
N LYS A 2 -9.14 -39.91 -16.48
CA LYS A 2 -7.82 -39.53 -16.00
C LYS A 2 -7.19 -38.34 -16.78
N LYS A 3 -7.31 -38.33 -18.14
CA LYS A 3 -6.83 -37.23 -19.00
C LYS A 3 -7.46 -35.88 -18.67
N LEU A 4 -8.76 -35.84 -18.33
CA LEU A 4 -9.45 -34.60 -17.95
C LEU A 4 -9.04 -34.08 -16.58
N LEU A 5 -8.77 -34.96 -15.62
CA LEU A 5 -8.24 -34.61 -14.32
C LEU A 5 -6.83 -34.02 -14.44
N ASP A 6 -5.95 -34.66 -15.22
CA ASP A 6 -4.59 -34.19 -15.46
C ASP A 6 -4.60 -32.82 -16.18
N MET A 7 -5.53 -32.59 -17.11
CA MET A 7 -5.73 -31.29 -17.76
C MET A 7 -6.21 -30.21 -16.78
N ALA A 8 -7.18 -30.54 -15.91
CA ALA A 8 -7.70 -29.58 -14.92
C ALA A 8 -6.66 -29.18 -13.87
N GLU A 9 -5.71 -30.09 -13.54
CA GLU A 9 -4.61 -29.81 -12.63
C GLU A 9 -3.52 -28.91 -13.23
N GLN A 10 -3.41 -28.90 -14.58
CA GLN A 10 -2.43 -28.05 -15.31
C GLN A 10 -2.96 -26.64 -15.59
N LEU A 11 -4.27 -26.40 -15.47
CA LEU A 11 -4.85 -25.07 -15.66
C LEU A 11 -4.59 -24.20 -14.43
N SER A 12 -4.16 -22.96 -14.66
CA SER A 12 -4.07 -21.94 -13.62
C SER A 12 -5.41 -21.72 -12.92
N GLU A 13 -6.49 -21.75 -13.70
CA GLU A 13 -7.87 -21.57 -13.26
C GLU A 13 -8.71 -22.80 -13.62
N ARG A 14 -9.03 -23.64 -12.65
CA ARG A 14 -9.68 -24.94 -12.85
C ARG A 14 -11.07 -24.88 -13.51
N TYR A 15 -11.79 -23.77 -13.34
CA TYR A 15 -13.11 -23.57 -13.96
C TYR A 15 -13.03 -23.46 -15.48
N LEU A 16 -11.86 -23.12 -16.05
CA LEU A 16 -11.63 -23.08 -17.49
C LEU A 16 -11.65 -24.46 -18.15
N ILE A 17 -11.67 -25.54 -17.38
CA ILE A 17 -11.77 -26.91 -17.93
C ILE A 17 -12.96 -27.06 -18.86
N SER A 18 -14.07 -26.36 -18.60
CA SER A 18 -15.26 -26.38 -19.45
C SER A 18 -15.00 -25.81 -20.86
N GLU A 19 -13.98 -24.93 -21.02
CA GLU A 19 -13.65 -24.35 -22.33
C GLU A 19 -12.64 -25.19 -23.12
N VAL A 20 -11.80 -25.97 -22.40
CA VAL A 20 -10.70 -26.73 -23.01
C VAL A 20 -11.07 -28.18 -23.32
N MET A 21 -12.10 -28.73 -22.66
CA MET A 21 -12.49 -30.13 -22.88
C MET A 21 -13.12 -30.38 -24.25
N GLU A 22 -12.68 -31.47 -24.87
CA GLU A 22 -13.20 -31.94 -26.16
C GLU A 22 -14.58 -32.59 -26.03
N LEU A 23 -15.37 -32.56 -27.12
CA LEU A 23 -16.69 -33.20 -27.17
C LEU A 23 -16.53 -34.72 -27.04
N PRO A 24 -17.19 -35.38 -26.07
CA PRO A 24 -17.12 -36.83 -25.92
C PRO A 24 -17.81 -37.57 -27.09
N GLU A 25 -17.22 -38.70 -27.50
CA GLU A 25 -17.79 -39.57 -28.52
C GLU A 25 -19.02 -40.37 -28.04
N GLN A 26 -19.08 -40.67 -26.75
CA GLN A 26 -20.16 -41.50 -26.15
C GLN A 26 -21.33 -40.59 -25.76
N ALA A 27 -22.55 -41.01 -26.13
CA ALA A 27 -23.76 -40.23 -25.88
C ALA A 27 -24.06 -40.03 -24.38
N GLU A 28 -23.70 -40.99 -23.51
CA GLU A 28 -23.86 -40.87 -22.07
C GLU A 28 -22.97 -39.79 -21.45
N ASP A 29 -21.74 -39.59 -21.98
CA ASP A 29 -20.81 -38.59 -21.53
C ASP A 29 -21.17 -37.18 -22.04
N GLN A 30 -21.95 -37.09 -23.13
CA GLN A 30 -22.37 -35.80 -23.71
C GLN A 30 -23.27 -35.00 -22.75
N VAL A 31 -24.11 -35.68 -21.95
CA VAL A 31 -24.96 -35.03 -20.94
C VAL A 31 -24.10 -34.35 -19.85
N TYR A 32 -23.09 -35.05 -19.36
CA TYR A 32 -22.17 -34.52 -18.37
C TYR A 32 -21.32 -33.37 -18.96
N TYR A 33 -20.87 -33.48 -20.22
CA TYR A 33 -20.20 -32.44 -20.93
C TYR A 33 -21.05 -31.18 -21.01
N GLN A 34 -22.33 -31.30 -21.40
CA GLN A 34 -23.24 -30.14 -21.48
C GLN A 34 -23.48 -29.51 -20.11
N LEU A 35 -23.67 -30.30 -19.05
CA LEU A 35 -23.83 -29.80 -17.69
C LEU A 35 -22.58 -29.03 -17.22
N LEU A 36 -21.37 -29.54 -17.47
CA LEU A 36 -20.13 -28.88 -17.14
C LEU A 36 -19.94 -27.59 -17.94
N LYS A 37 -20.26 -27.58 -19.23
CA LYS A 37 -20.26 -26.37 -20.08
C LYS A 37 -21.22 -25.31 -19.56
N MET A 38 -22.44 -25.69 -19.20
CA MET A 38 -23.43 -24.76 -18.63
C MET A 38 -22.96 -24.19 -17.27
N ALA A 39 -22.44 -25.05 -16.39
CA ALA A 39 -21.92 -24.64 -15.09
C ALA A 39 -20.69 -23.70 -15.24
N GLY A 40 -19.74 -24.06 -16.13
CA GLY A 40 -18.56 -23.26 -16.42
C GLY A 40 -18.93 -21.90 -17.00
N LYS A 41 -19.86 -21.85 -17.95
CA LYS A 41 -20.37 -20.61 -18.53
C LYS A 41 -21.01 -19.71 -17.46
N SER A 42 -21.90 -20.27 -16.62
CA SER A 42 -22.51 -19.50 -15.53
C SER A 42 -21.49 -18.96 -14.53
N MET A 43 -20.45 -19.75 -14.22
CA MET A 43 -19.36 -19.34 -13.34
C MET A 43 -18.52 -18.19 -13.94
N LEU A 44 -18.20 -18.28 -15.25
CA LEU A 44 -17.49 -17.21 -15.97
C LEU A 44 -18.31 -15.92 -16.04
N GLU A 45 -19.62 -16.03 -16.28
CA GLU A 45 -20.52 -14.88 -16.28
C GLU A 45 -20.56 -14.19 -14.91
N GLN A 46 -20.66 -14.97 -13.82
CA GLN A 46 -20.63 -14.43 -12.46
C GLN A 46 -19.28 -13.79 -12.08
N ILE A 47 -18.16 -14.43 -12.45
CA ILE A 47 -16.82 -13.87 -12.23
C ILE A 47 -16.71 -12.53 -12.97
N GLY A 48 -17.09 -12.48 -14.27
CA GLY A 48 -17.04 -11.26 -15.07
C GLY A 48 -17.95 -10.15 -14.52
N GLU A 49 -19.09 -10.48 -13.95
CA GLU A 49 -19.98 -9.52 -13.29
C GLU A 49 -19.35 -8.94 -12.03
N VAL A 50 -18.78 -9.78 -11.16
CA VAL A 50 -18.08 -9.34 -9.93
C VAL A 50 -16.86 -8.49 -10.26
N GLU A 51 -16.10 -8.85 -11.30
CA GLU A 51 -14.95 -8.06 -11.74
C GLU A 51 -15.37 -6.69 -12.26
N ARG A 52 -16.45 -6.62 -13.06
CA ARG A 52 -17.00 -5.35 -13.54
C ARG A 52 -17.48 -4.46 -12.40
N GLU A 53 -18.27 -5.00 -11.46
CA GLU A 53 -18.74 -4.24 -10.30
C GLU A 53 -17.56 -3.70 -9.47
N ARG A 54 -16.50 -4.48 -9.29
CA ARG A 54 -15.28 -4.03 -8.61
C ARG A 54 -14.59 -2.90 -9.34
N LEU A 55 -14.50 -2.97 -10.67
CA LEU A 55 -13.89 -1.92 -11.48
C LEU A 55 -14.71 -0.62 -11.41
N GLU A 56 -16.03 -0.71 -11.57
CA GLU A 56 -16.94 0.43 -11.44
C GLU A 56 -16.84 1.08 -10.04
N TYR A 57 -16.77 0.27 -8.99
CA TYR A 57 -16.58 0.77 -7.62
C TYR A 57 -15.24 1.48 -7.44
N LYS A 58 -14.15 0.96 -8.01
CA LYS A 58 -12.84 1.60 -7.99
C LYS A 58 -12.89 2.97 -8.67
N GLU A 59 -13.41 3.02 -9.91
CA GLU A 59 -13.53 4.27 -10.68
C GLU A 59 -14.36 5.32 -9.91
N TYR A 60 -15.48 4.90 -9.32
CA TYR A 60 -16.30 5.76 -8.49
C TYR A 60 -15.53 6.33 -7.29
N ILE A 61 -14.79 5.50 -6.56
CA ILE A 61 -13.98 5.95 -5.42
C ILE A 61 -12.87 6.91 -5.86
N GLU A 62 -12.20 6.64 -6.98
CA GLU A 62 -11.17 7.51 -7.53
C GLU A 62 -11.72 8.89 -7.89
N GLN A 63 -12.85 8.94 -8.58
CA GLN A 63 -13.52 10.19 -8.93
C GLN A 63 -13.94 10.95 -7.66
N TRP A 64 -14.59 10.28 -6.73
CA TRP A 64 -15.03 10.88 -5.47
C TRP A 64 -13.88 11.49 -4.67
N ILE A 65 -12.74 10.80 -4.60
CA ILE A 65 -11.55 11.30 -3.92
C ILE A 65 -10.98 12.54 -4.63
N HIS A 66 -10.99 12.57 -5.96
CA HIS A 66 -10.60 13.76 -6.72
C HIS A 66 -11.49 14.97 -6.39
N GLU A 67 -12.79 14.76 -6.29
CA GLU A 67 -13.75 15.82 -5.93
C GLU A 67 -13.53 16.33 -4.50
N ILE A 68 -13.18 15.46 -3.55
CA ILE A 68 -12.88 15.86 -2.16
C ILE A 68 -11.52 16.58 -2.04
N LYS A 69 -10.51 16.18 -2.81
CA LYS A 69 -9.19 16.82 -2.77
C LYS A 69 -9.23 18.29 -3.19
N THR A 70 -10.10 18.64 -4.10
CA THR A 70 -10.26 20.03 -4.59
C THR A 70 -10.62 21.02 -3.47
N PRO A 71 -11.71 20.84 -2.70
CA PRO A 71 -12.03 21.74 -1.59
C PRO A 71 -11.00 21.67 -0.45
N ILE A 72 -10.38 20.51 -0.18
CA ILE A 72 -9.30 20.41 0.82
C ILE A 72 -8.13 21.31 0.40
N THR A 73 -7.72 21.27 -0.86
CA THR A 73 -6.64 22.10 -1.38
C THR A 73 -6.97 23.59 -1.32
N ALA A 74 -8.21 23.96 -1.67
CA ALA A 74 -8.66 25.33 -1.58
C ALA A 74 -8.64 25.85 -0.13
N MET A 75 -9.16 25.07 0.83
CA MET A 75 -9.12 25.40 2.26
C MET A 75 -7.67 25.53 2.77
N LYS A 76 -6.77 24.63 2.35
CA LYS A 76 -5.35 24.69 2.70
C LYS A 76 -4.72 26.00 2.22
N LEU A 77 -4.94 26.39 0.97
CA LEU A 77 -4.44 27.67 0.41
C LEU A 77 -5.00 28.88 1.14
N LEU A 78 -6.29 28.88 1.51
CA LEU A 78 -6.88 29.96 2.29
C LEU A 78 -6.22 30.10 3.67
N CYS A 79 -5.96 28.97 4.34
CA CYS A 79 -5.26 28.98 5.64
C CYS A 79 -3.81 29.42 5.54
N GLU A 80 -3.10 29.04 4.47
CA GLU A 80 -1.72 29.46 4.21
C GLU A 80 -1.60 30.97 3.92
N ASN A 81 -2.60 31.56 3.25
CA ASN A 81 -2.67 32.99 2.94
C ASN A 81 -3.08 33.84 4.16
N HIS A 82 -3.81 33.27 5.12
CA HIS A 82 -4.31 33.96 6.31
C HIS A 82 -3.76 33.29 7.58
N ARG A 83 -2.46 33.47 7.88
CA ARG A 83 -1.78 32.80 8.98
C ARG A 83 -2.18 33.37 10.34
N THR A 84 -2.96 32.62 11.08
CA THR A 84 -3.31 32.84 12.48
C THR A 84 -3.11 31.55 13.26
N ASP A 85 -3.16 31.58 14.57
CA ASP A 85 -3.05 30.35 15.37
C ASP A 85 -4.22 29.39 15.07
N TRP A 86 -5.40 29.91 14.85
CA TRP A 86 -6.56 29.13 14.44
C TRP A 86 -6.39 28.44 13.08
N THR A 87 -5.80 29.12 12.09
CA THR A 87 -5.54 28.50 10.77
C THR A 87 -4.44 27.44 10.82
N LYS A 88 -3.52 27.50 11.77
CA LYS A 88 -2.53 26.43 12.00
C LYS A 88 -3.21 25.13 12.49
N GLU A 89 -4.17 25.25 13.42
CA GLU A 89 -4.95 24.11 13.90
C GLU A 89 -5.77 23.49 12.75
N LEU A 90 -6.42 24.35 11.95
CA LEU A 90 -7.20 23.91 10.80
C LEU A 90 -6.34 23.18 9.75
N LEU A 91 -5.12 23.66 9.49
CA LEU A 91 -4.17 22.98 8.58
C LEU A 91 -3.87 21.56 9.01
N LEU A 92 -3.76 21.29 10.29
CA LEU A 92 -3.52 19.93 10.80
C LEU A 92 -4.72 19.02 10.57
N GLU A 93 -5.93 19.50 10.79
CA GLU A 93 -7.14 18.72 10.51
C GLU A 93 -7.31 18.47 9.00
N LEU A 94 -6.94 19.45 8.16
CA LEU A 94 -6.90 19.26 6.71
C LEU A 94 -5.86 18.23 6.28
N GLU A 95 -4.67 18.20 6.90
CA GLU A 95 -3.66 17.16 6.64
C GLU A 95 -4.14 15.77 7.07
N LYS A 96 -4.82 15.66 8.21
CA LYS A 96 -5.44 14.39 8.64
C LYS A 96 -6.50 13.92 7.64
N THR A 97 -7.37 14.83 7.22
CA THR A 97 -8.43 14.54 6.24
C THR A 97 -7.83 14.10 4.91
N ASN A 98 -6.81 14.79 4.41
CA ASN A 98 -6.11 14.41 3.19
C ASN A 98 -5.47 13.02 3.29
N ARG A 99 -4.87 12.67 4.44
CA ARG A 99 -4.33 11.32 4.67
C ARG A 99 -5.41 10.24 4.61
N PHE A 100 -6.57 10.47 5.21
CA PHE A 100 -7.67 9.50 5.15
C PHE A 100 -8.20 9.32 3.72
N THR A 101 -8.32 10.39 2.95
CA THR A 101 -8.71 10.30 1.54
C THR A 101 -7.68 9.56 0.71
N GLU A 102 -6.39 9.78 0.95
CA GLU A 102 -5.32 9.02 0.30
C GLU A 102 -5.31 7.55 0.69
N GLN A 103 -5.52 7.23 1.97
CA GLN A 103 -5.65 5.84 2.39
C GLN A 103 -6.81 5.13 1.68
N ALA A 104 -7.96 5.79 1.54
CA ALA A 104 -9.11 5.23 0.82
C ALA A 104 -8.78 4.99 -0.67
N LEU A 105 -8.09 5.95 -1.32
CA LEU A 105 -7.65 5.82 -2.71
C LEU A 105 -6.71 4.62 -2.91
N TYR A 106 -5.64 4.56 -2.12
CA TYR A 106 -4.66 3.49 -2.24
C TYR A 106 -5.23 2.14 -1.81
N TYR A 107 -6.19 2.11 -0.88
CA TYR A 107 -6.93 0.90 -0.56
C TYR A 107 -7.71 0.39 -1.77
N ALA A 108 -8.50 1.23 -2.43
CA ALA A 108 -9.25 0.89 -3.63
C ALA A 108 -8.31 0.39 -4.77
N ARG A 109 -7.18 1.08 -5.00
CA ARG A 109 -6.17 0.67 -5.99
C ARG A 109 -5.44 -0.61 -5.63
N SER A 110 -5.24 -0.87 -4.34
CA SER A 110 -4.52 -2.06 -3.88
C SER A 110 -5.29 -3.36 -4.07
N GLU A 111 -6.60 -3.33 -4.22
CA GLU A 111 -7.44 -4.52 -4.37
C GLU A 111 -7.45 -5.07 -5.81
N HIS A 112 -7.05 -4.29 -6.81
CA HIS A 112 -7.03 -4.71 -8.20
C HIS A 112 -5.67 -5.26 -8.64
N THR A 113 -5.72 -6.31 -9.46
CA THR A 113 -4.55 -7.00 -10.02
C THR A 113 -3.89 -6.24 -11.16
N GLU A 114 -4.58 -5.29 -11.78
CA GLU A 114 -4.03 -4.52 -12.88
C GLU A 114 -2.96 -3.53 -12.41
N LYS A 115 -1.93 -3.36 -13.24
CA LYS A 115 -0.75 -2.53 -13.00
C LYS A 115 -1.10 -1.04 -13.03
N ASP A 116 -1.68 -0.52 -11.95
CA ASP A 116 -1.97 0.91 -11.77
C ASP A 116 -0.71 1.71 -11.33
N TYR A 117 0.46 1.10 -11.41
CA TYR A 117 1.73 1.71 -11.04
C TYR A 117 2.68 1.79 -12.24
N SER A 118 3.47 2.84 -12.27
CA SER A 118 4.46 3.09 -13.32
C SER A 118 5.87 3.00 -12.72
N VAL A 119 6.54 1.86 -12.95
CA VAL A 119 7.93 1.67 -12.50
C VAL A 119 8.86 2.50 -13.37
N ARG A 120 9.59 3.42 -12.73
CA ARG A 120 10.60 4.29 -13.36
C ARG A 120 11.82 4.39 -12.47
N GLU A 121 12.92 4.81 -13.07
CA GLU A 121 14.09 5.21 -12.30
C GLU A 121 13.76 6.43 -11.45
N MET A 122 14.04 6.36 -10.15
CA MET A 122 13.78 7.44 -9.20
C MET A 122 14.92 7.58 -8.19
N ALA A 123 15.21 8.83 -7.78
CA ALA A 123 16.13 9.12 -6.70
C ALA A 123 15.39 9.07 -5.35
N LEU A 124 15.81 8.17 -4.44
CA LEU A 124 15.20 8.06 -3.10
C LEU A 124 15.24 9.35 -2.32
N SER A 125 16.33 10.14 -2.46
CA SER A 125 16.47 11.46 -1.82
C SER A 125 15.32 12.40 -2.20
N GLN A 126 14.93 12.45 -3.48
CA GLN A 126 13.86 13.31 -3.95
C GLN A 126 12.50 12.92 -3.34
N VAL A 127 12.19 11.63 -3.33
CA VAL A 127 10.91 11.12 -2.79
C VAL A 127 10.82 11.33 -1.28
N VAL A 128 11.94 11.14 -0.56
CA VAL A 128 12.00 11.40 0.89
C VAL A 128 11.80 12.89 1.18
N HIS A 129 12.46 13.78 0.44
CA HIS A 129 12.26 15.24 0.63
C HIS A 129 10.81 15.67 0.34
N GLN A 130 10.17 15.08 -0.68
CA GLN A 130 8.76 15.34 -0.97
C GLN A 130 7.84 14.84 0.16
N ALA A 131 8.09 13.63 0.70
CA ALA A 131 7.33 13.10 1.82
C ALA A 131 7.49 13.95 3.10
N ILE A 132 8.69 14.45 3.37
CA ILE A 132 8.93 15.39 4.48
C ILE A 132 8.16 16.69 4.25
N ALA A 133 8.17 17.23 3.03
CA ALA A 133 7.45 18.45 2.68
C ALA A 133 5.93 18.29 2.83
N ASP A 134 5.37 17.13 2.45
CA ASP A 134 3.96 16.80 2.63
C ASP A 134 3.52 16.80 4.10
N ASN A 135 4.41 16.37 5.00
CA ASN A 135 4.14 16.28 6.44
C ASN A 135 4.71 17.44 7.25
N LYS A 136 5.05 18.57 6.59
CA LYS A 136 5.74 19.70 7.21
C LYS A 136 5.04 20.23 8.47
N TYR A 137 3.74 20.48 8.39
CA TYR A 137 2.98 21.03 9.53
C TYR A 137 2.90 20.04 10.69
N LEU A 138 2.69 18.75 10.37
CA LEU A 138 2.65 17.66 11.33
C LEU A 138 3.99 17.53 12.10
N LEU A 139 5.11 17.55 11.37
CA LEU A 139 6.46 17.46 11.92
C LEU A 139 6.81 18.67 12.78
N LEU A 140 6.51 19.88 12.32
CA LEU A 140 6.77 21.13 13.07
C LEU A 140 5.95 21.17 14.37
N GLN A 141 4.66 20.85 14.31
CA GLN A 141 3.81 20.88 15.50
C GLN A 141 4.18 19.83 16.53
N SER A 142 4.63 18.66 16.08
CA SER A 142 5.06 17.59 16.99
C SER A 142 6.41 17.84 17.64
N GLY A 143 7.15 18.88 17.22
CA GLY A 143 8.53 19.12 17.63
C GLY A 143 9.51 18.04 17.18
N MET A 144 9.18 17.31 16.11
CA MET A 144 9.99 16.21 15.60
C MET A 144 11.32 16.71 15.06
N ARG A 145 12.43 16.23 15.64
CA ARG A 145 13.77 16.45 15.12
C ARG A 145 14.04 15.51 13.95
N LEU A 146 14.33 16.05 12.78
CA LEU A 146 14.65 15.28 11.60
C LEU A 146 16.16 15.09 11.47
N GLU A 147 16.59 13.85 11.28
CA GLU A 147 17.95 13.47 10.93
C GLU A 147 17.92 12.71 9.62
N VAL A 148 18.26 13.42 8.52
CA VAL A 148 18.28 12.83 7.19
C VAL A 148 19.72 12.69 6.76
N GLU A 149 20.19 11.46 6.60
CA GLU A 149 21.54 11.17 6.12
C GLU A 149 21.63 11.42 4.61
N GLU A 150 22.87 11.60 4.12
CA GLU A 150 23.09 11.71 2.68
C GLU A 150 22.67 10.43 1.98
N MET A 151 21.65 10.53 1.14
CA MET A 151 21.07 9.40 0.41
C MET A 151 21.70 9.27 -0.96
N GLN A 152 22.30 8.14 -1.22
CA GLN A 152 22.91 7.82 -2.52
C GLN A 152 22.14 6.69 -3.20
N GLY A 153 22.00 6.80 -4.51
CA GLY A 153 21.46 5.76 -5.37
C GLY A 153 20.09 6.07 -5.95
N THR A 154 19.88 5.48 -7.10
CA THR A 154 18.61 5.42 -7.80
C THR A 154 18.05 4.00 -7.70
N VAL A 155 16.73 3.90 -7.69
CA VAL A 155 16.01 2.62 -7.66
C VAL A 155 14.90 2.67 -8.71
N TYR A 156 14.39 1.50 -9.09
CA TYR A 156 13.24 1.38 -10.00
C TYR A 156 11.98 1.12 -9.19
N SER A 157 11.05 2.07 -9.21
CA SER A 157 9.76 1.92 -8.52
C SER A 157 8.75 2.98 -8.98
N ASP A 158 7.56 3.00 -8.38
CA ASP A 158 6.57 4.08 -8.55
C ASP A 158 6.73 5.12 -7.44
N GLU A 159 7.12 6.33 -7.84
CA GLU A 159 7.39 7.46 -6.93
C GLU A 159 6.16 7.80 -6.06
N LYS A 160 4.95 7.76 -6.63
CA LYS A 160 3.72 8.12 -5.93
C LYS A 160 3.40 7.11 -4.82
N TRP A 161 3.60 5.82 -5.12
CA TRP A 161 3.34 4.74 -4.16
C TRP A 161 4.39 4.72 -3.04
N VAL A 162 5.68 4.91 -3.38
CA VAL A 162 6.74 5.02 -2.37
C VAL A 162 6.54 6.25 -1.49
N ARG A 163 6.16 7.39 -2.08
CA ARG A 163 5.82 8.62 -1.33
C ARG A 163 4.65 8.39 -0.36
N PHE A 164 3.61 7.68 -0.79
CA PHE A 164 2.50 7.31 0.11
C PHE A 164 2.99 6.45 1.28
N ILE A 165 3.82 5.42 1.02
CA ILE A 165 4.40 4.57 2.07
C ILE A 165 5.16 5.44 3.07
N LEU A 166 6.04 6.32 2.61
CA LEU A 166 6.80 7.23 3.48
C LEU A 166 5.89 8.15 4.30
N ASN A 167 4.83 8.70 3.70
CA ASN A 167 3.86 9.53 4.40
C ASN A 167 3.17 8.76 5.54
N GLN A 168 2.86 7.46 5.35
CA GLN A 168 2.31 6.60 6.40
C GLN A 168 3.32 6.34 7.52
N LEU A 169 4.60 6.11 7.19
CA LEU A 169 5.66 5.88 8.18
C LEU A 169 5.92 7.13 9.00
N ILE A 170 6.04 8.31 8.36
CA ILE A 170 6.21 9.60 9.05
C ILE A 170 5.02 9.89 9.98
N ALA A 171 3.79 9.67 9.51
CA ALA A 171 2.61 9.88 10.32
C ALA A 171 2.57 8.95 11.55
N ASN A 172 3.03 7.69 11.41
CA ASN A 172 3.16 6.76 12.52
C ASN A 172 4.23 7.22 13.51
N ALA A 173 5.40 7.64 13.07
CA ALA A 173 6.47 8.17 13.93
C ALA A 173 5.97 9.36 14.76
N VAL A 174 5.22 10.28 14.17
CA VAL A 174 4.63 11.41 14.89
C VAL A 174 3.55 10.95 15.87
N LYS A 175 2.72 10.00 15.48
CA LYS A 175 1.61 9.51 16.31
C LYS A 175 2.08 8.79 17.57
N TYR A 176 3.15 8.00 17.48
CA TYR A 176 3.69 7.18 18.56
C TYR A 176 4.94 7.78 19.20
N ARG A 177 5.13 9.10 19.06
CA ARG A 177 6.30 9.83 19.55
C ARG A 177 6.41 9.87 21.08
N THR A 178 7.64 10.07 21.54
CA THR A 178 8.00 10.45 22.91
C THR A 178 8.02 11.99 23.08
N GLU A 179 8.43 12.47 24.28
CA GLU A 179 8.53 13.92 24.56
C GLU A 179 9.62 14.62 23.74
N GLN A 180 10.71 13.91 23.41
CA GLN A 180 11.80 14.43 22.56
C GLN A 180 11.90 13.60 21.28
N PRO A 181 10.97 13.80 20.34
CA PRO A 181 10.84 12.92 19.19
C PRO A 181 11.94 13.17 18.15
N VAL A 182 12.52 12.09 17.67
CA VAL A 182 13.51 12.06 16.60
C VAL A 182 13.04 11.11 15.50
N LEU A 183 13.11 11.55 14.28
CA LEU A 183 12.90 10.73 13.09
C LEU A 183 14.19 10.75 12.27
N ARG A 184 14.81 9.58 12.12
CA ARG A 184 16.00 9.37 11.30
C ARG A 184 15.63 8.66 9.99
N ILE A 185 16.15 9.15 8.88
CA ILE A 185 15.98 8.53 7.58
C ILE A 185 17.37 8.35 6.95
N SER A 186 17.70 7.09 6.64
CA SER A 186 19.01 6.72 6.10
C SER A 186 18.88 5.70 4.96
N THR A 187 19.93 5.57 4.15
CA THR A 187 20.01 4.54 3.12
C THR A 187 21.29 3.72 3.27
N HIS A 188 21.15 2.39 3.10
CA HIS A 188 22.28 1.47 3.11
C HIS A 188 22.29 0.68 1.81
N LYS A 189 23.42 0.65 1.13
CA LYS A 189 23.61 -0.17 -0.07
C LYS A 189 24.07 -1.56 0.34
N ARG A 190 23.36 -2.60 -0.10
CA ARG A 190 23.70 -4.01 0.09
C ARG A 190 23.73 -4.68 -1.27
N GLN A 191 24.91 -5.13 -1.75
CA GLN A 191 25.09 -5.82 -3.04
C GLN A 191 24.13 -5.35 -4.16
N ASP A 192 22.98 -6.03 -4.32
CA ASP A 192 21.99 -5.76 -5.37
C ASP A 192 20.75 -4.98 -4.86
N GLN A 193 20.80 -4.43 -3.66
CA GLN A 193 19.68 -3.73 -3.04
C GLN A 193 20.10 -2.39 -2.42
N VAL A 194 19.19 -1.43 -2.45
CA VAL A 194 19.22 -0.24 -1.61
C VAL A 194 18.17 -0.39 -0.54
N VAL A 195 18.56 -0.30 0.72
CA VAL A 195 17.66 -0.33 1.87
C VAL A 195 17.46 1.06 2.40
N LEU A 196 16.23 1.56 2.35
CA LEU A 196 15.81 2.82 2.98
C LEU A 196 15.25 2.49 4.37
N VAL A 197 15.83 3.09 5.40
CA VAL A 197 15.43 2.91 6.80
C VAL A 197 14.76 4.18 7.30
N VAL A 198 13.58 4.03 7.88
CA VAL A 198 12.84 5.08 8.60
C VAL A 198 12.75 4.66 10.05
N GLU A 199 13.48 5.35 10.91
CA GLU A 199 13.64 5.03 12.34
C GLU A 199 13.10 6.16 13.20
N ASP A 200 12.27 5.85 14.19
CA ASP A 200 11.80 6.76 15.22
C ASP A 200 12.27 6.30 16.62
N ASN A 201 12.38 7.25 17.54
CA ASN A 201 12.62 6.99 18.95
C ASN A 201 11.33 7.00 19.78
N GLY A 202 10.22 6.56 19.18
CA GLY A 202 8.91 6.53 19.80
C GLY A 202 8.77 5.46 20.89
N ILE A 203 7.52 5.21 21.28
CA ILE A 203 7.17 4.25 22.35
C ILE A 203 7.39 2.78 21.97
N GLY A 204 7.81 2.53 20.73
CA GLY A 204 8.04 1.19 20.21
C GLY A 204 6.78 0.33 20.06
N ILE A 205 6.99 -0.93 19.70
CA ILE A 205 5.96 -1.95 19.47
C ILE A 205 6.28 -3.17 20.33
N ALA A 206 5.29 -3.66 21.06
CA ALA A 206 5.45 -4.87 21.85
C ALA A 206 5.84 -6.06 20.96
N ALA A 207 6.76 -6.91 21.44
CA ALA A 207 7.24 -8.07 20.67
C ALA A 207 6.11 -9.03 20.25
N SER A 208 5.04 -9.13 21.06
CA SER A 208 3.84 -9.90 20.74
C SER A 208 3.05 -9.32 19.57
N ASP A 209 3.10 -8.01 19.35
CA ASP A 209 2.35 -7.30 18.32
C ASP A 209 3.13 -7.20 17.00
N LEU A 210 4.47 -7.18 17.06
CA LEU A 210 5.36 -6.97 15.93
C LEU A 210 5.08 -7.88 14.70
N PRO A 211 4.79 -9.18 14.84
CA PRO A 211 4.46 -10.03 13.69
C PRO A 211 3.15 -9.64 12.98
N ARG A 212 2.28 -8.91 13.67
CA ARG A 212 0.91 -8.60 13.24
C ARG A 212 0.68 -7.18 12.78
N ILE A 213 1.67 -6.29 12.90
CA ILE A 213 1.51 -4.85 12.58
C ILE A 213 1.10 -4.57 11.13
N PHE A 214 1.33 -5.52 10.24
CA PHE A 214 0.96 -5.44 8.84
C PHE A 214 -0.39 -6.15 8.52
N GLU A 215 -1.08 -6.71 9.52
CA GLU A 215 -2.41 -7.29 9.34
C GLU A 215 -3.47 -6.19 9.18
N LYS A 216 -4.48 -6.45 8.33
CA LYS A 216 -5.59 -5.51 8.08
C LYS A 216 -6.38 -5.25 9.37
N GLY A 217 -6.47 -3.97 9.75
CA GLY A 217 -7.24 -3.54 10.92
C GLY A 217 -6.55 -3.79 12.26
N PHE A 218 -5.31 -4.27 12.27
CA PHE A 218 -4.58 -4.49 13.52
C PHE A 218 -4.06 -3.17 14.09
N THR A 219 -4.32 -2.89 15.36
CA THR A 219 -3.95 -1.63 16.02
C THR A 219 -2.99 -1.79 17.20
N GLY A 220 -2.71 -3.02 17.63
CA GLY A 220 -1.84 -3.32 18.76
C GLY A 220 -2.33 -2.73 20.10
N GLN A 221 -1.53 -2.91 21.14
CA GLN A 221 -1.82 -2.35 22.47
C GLN A 221 -1.75 -0.81 22.46
N ASN A 222 -0.70 -0.24 21.87
CA ASN A 222 -0.48 1.20 21.78
C ASN A 222 -1.54 1.90 20.92
N GLY A 223 -2.01 1.26 19.86
CA GLY A 223 -3.02 1.83 18.97
C GLY A 223 -4.42 1.88 19.58
N ARG A 224 -4.73 1.01 20.55
CA ARG A 224 -6.00 1.03 21.31
C ARG A 224 -6.05 2.16 22.32
N LEU A 225 -4.90 2.57 22.86
CA LEU A 225 -4.79 3.68 23.80
C LEU A 225 -4.90 5.04 23.08
N ILE A 226 -4.45 5.11 21.85
CA ILE A 226 -4.51 6.31 21.02
C ILE A 226 -5.77 6.23 20.13
N GLN A 227 -6.83 6.94 20.49
CA GLN A 227 -8.20 6.90 19.91
C GLN A 227 -8.35 7.14 18.40
N GLN A 228 -7.39 6.96 17.54
CA GLN A 228 -7.50 7.23 16.09
C GLN A 228 -6.72 6.25 15.20
N SER A 229 -6.60 4.99 15.62
CA SER A 229 -5.89 3.98 14.82
C SER A 229 -6.87 3.13 14.02
N THR A 230 -6.83 3.21 12.70
CA THR A 230 -7.65 2.36 11.80
C THR A 230 -7.02 0.98 11.54
N GLY A 231 -5.72 0.81 11.81
CA GLY A 231 -4.97 -0.40 11.46
C GLY A 231 -4.81 -0.63 9.95
N ILE A 232 -5.10 0.39 9.13
CA ILE A 232 -5.05 0.28 7.65
C ILE A 232 -3.71 0.77 7.09
N GLY A 233 -3.02 1.72 7.76
CA GLY A 233 -1.82 2.36 7.22
C GLY A 233 -0.68 1.39 6.91
N LEU A 234 -0.18 0.64 7.90
CA LEU A 234 0.92 -0.33 7.70
C LEU A 234 0.49 -1.53 6.84
N TYR A 235 -0.76 -1.96 6.93
CA TYR A 235 -1.32 -2.96 6.03
C TYR A 235 -1.20 -2.54 4.56
N LEU A 236 -1.58 -1.29 4.24
CA LEU A 236 -1.43 -0.74 2.90
C LEU A 236 0.05 -0.63 2.50
N CYS A 237 0.92 -0.17 3.40
CA CYS A 237 2.36 -0.14 3.13
C CYS A 237 2.87 -1.51 2.66
N LYS A 238 2.51 -2.59 3.39
CA LYS A 238 2.92 -3.95 3.03
C LYS A 238 2.35 -4.37 1.67
N ARG A 239 1.05 -4.18 1.44
CA ARG A 239 0.41 -4.51 0.15
C ARG A 239 1.03 -3.78 -1.04
N LEU A 240 1.33 -2.49 -0.89
CA LEU A 240 1.95 -1.70 -1.95
C LEU A 240 3.40 -2.14 -2.18
N CYS A 241 4.15 -2.44 -1.12
CA CYS A 241 5.49 -3.00 -1.22
C CYS A 241 5.49 -4.34 -1.98
N GLU A 242 4.58 -5.26 -1.65
CA GLU A 242 4.43 -6.54 -2.33
C GLU A 242 4.16 -6.36 -3.84
N LYS A 243 3.28 -5.43 -4.21
CA LYS A 243 2.99 -5.12 -5.62
C LYS A 243 4.17 -4.50 -6.38
N LEU A 244 4.98 -3.70 -5.69
CA LEU A 244 6.16 -3.04 -6.26
C LEU A 244 7.43 -3.92 -6.20
N GLY A 245 7.36 -5.14 -5.63
CA GLY A 245 8.53 -5.97 -5.39
C GLY A 245 9.51 -5.38 -4.37
N ILE A 246 9.03 -4.54 -3.45
CA ILE A 246 9.81 -3.92 -2.38
C ILE A 246 9.70 -4.80 -1.12
N GLY A 247 10.83 -5.18 -0.54
CA GLY A 247 10.83 -5.82 0.77
C GLY A 247 10.47 -4.81 1.86
N ILE A 248 9.61 -5.17 2.81
CA ILE A 248 9.31 -4.35 4.00
C ILE A 248 9.52 -5.19 5.26
N THR A 249 10.30 -4.67 6.19
CA THR A 249 10.55 -5.28 7.50
C THR A 249 10.46 -4.25 8.61
N ALA A 250 10.18 -4.71 9.82
CA ALA A 250 10.09 -3.87 11.00
C ALA A 250 10.91 -4.46 12.14
N GLU A 251 11.67 -3.62 12.81
CA GLU A 251 12.36 -3.90 14.05
C GLU A 251 11.91 -2.88 15.09
N SER A 252 11.65 -3.33 16.30
CA SER A 252 11.18 -2.42 17.36
C SER A 252 11.61 -2.88 18.74
N SER A 253 11.83 -1.90 19.60
CA SER A 253 12.14 -2.07 21.01
C SER A 253 11.42 -0.98 21.82
N GLU A 254 11.65 -0.93 23.12
CA GLU A 254 11.19 0.16 24.00
C GLU A 254 11.81 1.53 23.67
N HIS A 255 12.80 1.56 22.78
CA HIS A 255 13.51 2.79 22.37
C HIS A 255 13.08 3.31 20.99
N GLY A 256 12.09 2.68 20.35
CA GLY A 256 11.56 3.11 19.08
C GLY A 256 11.33 2.00 18.06
N THR A 257 11.05 2.41 16.84
CA THR A 257 10.73 1.50 15.72
C THR A 257 11.53 1.89 14.49
N ALA A 258 12.09 0.90 13.80
CA ALA A 258 12.74 1.03 12.51
C ALA A 258 11.97 0.21 11.46
N ILE A 259 11.54 0.86 10.39
CA ILE A 259 10.95 0.23 9.21
C ILE A 259 11.96 0.31 8.07
N SER A 260 12.30 -0.84 7.51
CA SER A 260 13.23 -0.96 6.38
C SER A 260 12.49 -1.32 5.10
N LEU A 261 12.76 -0.56 4.03
CA LEU A 261 12.26 -0.79 2.68
C LEU A 261 13.43 -1.21 1.79
N SER A 262 13.41 -2.43 1.25
CA SER A 262 14.48 -2.97 0.42
C SER A 262 14.10 -2.92 -1.06
N PHE A 263 14.84 -2.12 -1.84
CA PHE A 263 14.64 -1.94 -3.28
C PHE A 263 15.69 -2.72 -4.06
N HIS A 264 15.30 -3.44 -5.09
CA HIS A 264 16.24 -4.05 -6.03
C HIS A 264 16.83 -3.00 -6.98
N ILE A 265 18.15 -3.07 -7.23
CA ILE A 265 18.86 -2.12 -8.12
C ILE A 265 18.62 -2.46 -9.59
N ASN A 266 18.39 -3.75 -9.93
CA ASN A 266 18.24 -4.23 -11.30
C ASN A 266 16.78 -4.38 -11.71
N CYS A 267 16.39 -3.75 -12.81
CA CYS A 267 15.04 -3.78 -13.39
C CYS A 267 14.62 -5.18 -13.92
N LEU A 268 15.53 -6.16 -13.99
CA LEU A 268 15.33 -7.47 -14.65
C LEU A 268 14.54 -8.51 -13.83
N ILE A 269 14.06 -8.19 -12.62
CA ILE A 269 13.41 -9.17 -11.73
C ILE A 269 11.87 -9.14 -11.80
N HIS A 270 11.27 -8.29 -12.63
CA HIS A 270 9.80 -8.21 -12.73
C HIS A 270 9.15 -9.10 -13.81
N GLU A 271 9.86 -10.02 -14.43
CA GLU A 271 9.30 -10.94 -15.44
C GLU A 271 8.97 -12.35 -14.92
N VAL A 272 8.86 -12.58 -13.65
CA VAL A 272 8.42 -13.90 -13.18
C VAL A 272 7.37 -13.76 -12.09
N GLN A 273 6.14 -13.67 -12.50
CA GLN A 273 4.96 -14.31 -11.92
C GLN A 273 3.71 -13.77 -12.65
N SER A 274 3.53 -14.23 -13.88
CA SER A 274 2.25 -14.23 -14.58
C SER A 274 1.64 -15.62 -14.49
#